data_d7bd888412828fa241be969940e30836
#
_entry.id   d7bd888412828fa241be969940e30836
#
_cell.length_a   1.000
_cell.length_b   1.000
_cell.length_c   1.000
_cell.angle_alpha   90.00
_cell.angle_beta   90.00
_cell.angle_gamma   90.00
#
_symmetry.space_group_name_H-M   'P 1'
#
loop_
_entity.id
_entity.type
_entity.pdbx_description
1 polymer ?
#
loop_
_entity_poly.entity_id
_entity_poly.type
_entity_poly.pdbx_seq_one_letter_code
_entity_poly.pdbx_strand_id
1 'polypeptide(L)'
;MALTILPNLHHLDGLDREAERLERFAQTADERRIADRGFGSRPECIRSLAVGEADYIVRVHWRGLRWLTPEGKRYDMMEFLRGLGCSENGETTVMIGNGGNKKTWTPFPARLIAVALPPEKAQSSRARVLSDNRRKGQVAQAETREAAGHVLLLTSLPEHEYSAEQVADCYRLRWQIELAFKRLKSLLQMDALRAKDTELAKA
;
A
#
# COMPACT_ATOMS: atom_id res chain seq x y z
N MET A 1 -3.43 -1.15 -22.30
CA MET A 1 -3.46 -0.88 -20.85
C MET A 1 -2.24 -1.54 -20.22
N ALA A 2 -1.32 -0.76 -19.70
CA ALA A 2 -0.11 -1.24 -19.04
C ALA A 2 -0.33 -1.36 -17.54
N LEU A 3 0.18 -2.43 -16.92
CA LEU A 3 0.18 -2.64 -15.48
C LEU A 3 1.61 -2.46 -14.96
N THR A 4 1.84 -1.43 -14.16
CA THR A 4 3.14 -1.17 -13.54
C THR A 4 3.10 -1.51 -12.06
N ILE A 5 3.99 -2.41 -11.63
CA ILE A 5 4.15 -2.79 -10.24
C ILE A 5 5.34 -2.02 -9.66
N LEU A 6 5.05 -1.18 -8.67
CA LEU A 6 6.09 -0.43 -7.98
C LEU A 6 6.85 -1.33 -7.00
N PRO A 7 8.20 -1.29 -7.02
CA PRO A 7 9.03 -2.12 -6.15
C PRO A 7 8.86 -1.74 -4.68
N ASN A 8 9.20 -2.67 -3.78
CA ASN A 8 9.16 -2.44 -2.34
C ASN A 8 10.25 -1.46 -1.91
N LEU A 9 9.87 -0.37 -1.23
CA LEU A 9 10.74 0.74 -0.82
C LEU A 9 11.71 0.43 0.32
N HIS A 10 11.66 -0.74 0.93
CA HIS A 10 12.49 -1.06 2.10
C HIS A 10 14.00 -1.16 1.84
N HIS A 11 14.45 -1.05 0.58
CA HIS A 11 15.84 -1.20 0.19
C HIS A 11 16.46 0.02 -0.53
N LEU A 12 15.82 1.19 -0.50
CA LEU A 12 16.33 2.36 -1.22
C LEU A 12 16.70 3.48 -0.23
N ASP A 13 18.00 3.64 -0.02
CA ASP A 13 18.59 4.81 0.63
C ASP A 13 18.56 6.01 -0.33
N GLY A 14 17.73 7.00 -0.04
CA GLY A 14 17.69 8.25 -0.80
C GLY A 14 16.28 8.75 -1.12
N LEU A 15 15.67 9.44 -0.14
CA LEU A 15 14.29 9.96 -0.20
C LEU A 15 14.02 10.91 -1.38
N ASP A 16 15.02 11.67 -1.85
CA ASP A 16 14.85 12.65 -2.92
C ASP A 16 14.83 12.03 -4.32
N ARG A 17 15.58 10.96 -4.54
CA ARG A 17 15.60 10.25 -5.83
C ARG A 17 14.34 9.46 -6.13
N GLU A 18 13.53 9.21 -5.14
CA GLU A 18 12.32 8.42 -5.26
C GLU A 18 11.11 9.27 -5.64
N ALA A 19 11.02 10.50 -5.15
CA ALA A 19 10.05 11.47 -5.62
C ALA A 19 10.26 11.77 -7.12
N GLU A 20 11.50 11.99 -7.56
CA GLU A 20 11.84 12.16 -8.97
C GLU A 20 11.56 10.93 -9.82
N ARG A 21 11.72 9.72 -9.29
CA ARG A 21 11.34 8.48 -9.98
C ARG A 21 9.83 8.35 -10.12
N LEU A 22 9.07 8.70 -9.09
CA LEU A 22 7.61 8.67 -9.13
C LEU A 22 7.07 9.70 -10.13
N GLU A 23 7.68 10.87 -10.23
CA GLU A 23 7.33 11.87 -11.24
C GLU A 23 7.59 11.38 -12.68
N ARG A 24 8.69 10.67 -12.93
CA ARG A 24 8.97 10.04 -14.24
C ARG A 24 7.98 8.95 -14.61
N PHE A 25 7.40 8.25 -13.62
CA PHE A 25 6.37 7.26 -13.85
C PHE A 25 4.96 7.86 -14.01
N ALA A 26 4.77 9.16 -13.75
CA ALA A 26 3.47 9.83 -13.77
C ALA A 26 2.96 10.21 -15.18
N GLN A 27 3.60 9.78 -16.26
CA GLN A 27 3.43 10.41 -17.58
C GLN A 27 2.53 9.69 -18.58
N THR A 28 1.83 8.59 -18.24
CA THR A 28 0.95 7.90 -19.21
C THR A 28 -0.42 7.56 -18.64
N ALA A 29 -1.46 8.11 -19.24
CA ALA A 29 -2.87 7.95 -18.83
C ALA A 29 -3.40 6.51 -18.88
N ASP A 30 -2.73 5.60 -19.59
CA ASP A 30 -3.13 4.20 -19.74
C ASP A 30 -2.48 3.23 -18.75
N GLU A 31 -1.72 3.74 -17.77
CA GLU A 31 -1.03 2.91 -16.79
C GLU A 31 -1.82 2.75 -15.51
N ARG A 32 -1.89 1.51 -15.02
CA ARG A 32 -2.32 1.20 -13.64
C ARG A 32 -1.12 0.88 -12.78
N ARG A 33 -1.04 1.51 -11.63
CA ARG A 33 0.07 1.35 -10.69
C ARG A 33 -0.38 0.64 -9.45
N ILE A 34 0.28 -0.46 -9.14
CA ILE A 34 0.02 -1.21 -7.92
C ILE A 34 1.22 -1.07 -6.99
N ALA A 35 0.99 -0.55 -5.79
CA ALA A 35 2.03 -0.31 -4.80
C ALA A 35 1.75 -1.01 -3.47
N ASP A 36 2.82 -1.33 -2.76
CA ASP A 36 2.74 -1.96 -1.45
C ASP A 36 2.55 -0.96 -0.29
N ARG A 37 2.54 -1.49 0.92
CA ARG A 37 2.38 -0.71 2.14
C ARG A 37 3.53 0.27 2.42
N GLY A 38 4.70 0.07 1.84
CA GLY A 38 5.83 0.99 1.94
C GLY A 38 5.50 2.34 1.29
N PHE A 39 4.90 2.31 0.10
CA PHE A 39 4.33 3.50 -0.56
C PHE A 39 3.14 4.06 0.21
N GLY A 40 2.22 3.20 0.65
CA GLY A 40 1.00 3.58 1.34
C GLY A 40 1.19 4.20 2.72
N SER A 41 2.39 4.19 3.29
CA SER A 41 2.72 4.89 4.54
C SER A 41 3.23 6.32 4.35
N ARG A 42 3.41 6.76 3.09
CA ARG A 42 3.96 8.07 2.72
C ARG A 42 2.92 8.89 1.97
N PRO A 43 2.33 9.92 2.61
CA PRO A 43 1.28 10.74 1.98
C PRO A 43 1.73 11.40 0.68
N GLU A 44 3.01 11.81 0.59
CA GLU A 44 3.61 12.42 -0.59
C GLU A 44 3.62 11.48 -1.80
N CYS A 45 3.93 10.19 -1.57
CA CYS A 45 3.92 9.18 -2.63
C CYS A 45 2.50 8.93 -3.16
N ILE A 46 1.51 8.86 -2.26
CA ILE A 46 0.10 8.69 -2.67
C ILE A 46 -0.38 9.93 -3.42
N ARG A 47 0.00 11.13 -2.95
CA ARG A 47 -0.32 12.37 -3.65
C ARG A 47 0.26 12.41 -5.06
N SER A 48 1.52 12.02 -5.24
CA SER A 48 2.15 11.97 -6.56
C SER A 48 1.41 11.02 -7.51
N LEU A 49 0.89 9.90 -6.99
CA LEU A 49 0.02 9.01 -7.76
C LEU A 49 -1.33 9.66 -8.08
N ALA A 50 -1.93 10.34 -7.12
CA ALA A 50 -3.26 10.97 -7.28
C ALA A 50 -3.25 12.20 -8.20
N VAL A 51 -2.12 12.91 -8.31
CA VAL A 51 -1.93 14.06 -9.22
C VAL A 51 -1.56 13.59 -10.62
N GLY A 52 -0.98 12.38 -10.74
CA GLY A 52 -0.68 11.77 -12.04
C GLY A 52 -1.96 11.35 -12.77
N GLU A 53 -1.86 11.21 -14.09
CA GLU A 53 -2.98 10.76 -14.93
C GLU A 53 -3.21 9.24 -14.84
N ALA A 54 -2.32 8.51 -14.18
CA ALA A 54 -2.40 7.05 -14.06
C ALA A 54 -3.25 6.60 -12.88
N ASP A 55 -4.03 5.57 -13.08
CA ASP A 55 -4.76 4.91 -12.00
C ASP A 55 -3.84 4.20 -11.02
N TYR A 56 -4.24 4.14 -9.77
CA TYR A 56 -3.45 3.48 -8.74
C TYR A 56 -4.26 2.57 -7.83
N ILE A 57 -3.60 1.54 -7.30
CA ILE A 57 -4.05 0.70 -6.18
C ILE A 57 -2.88 0.61 -5.19
N VAL A 58 -3.05 1.15 -3.99
CA VAL A 58 -2.00 1.19 -2.97
C VAL A 58 -2.48 0.53 -1.69
N ARG A 59 -1.72 -0.44 -1.18
CA ARG A 59 -1.98 -0.98 0.15
C ARG A 59 -1.50 0.01 1.19
N VAL A 60 -2.37 0.34 2.16
CA VAL A 60 -2.09 1.32 3.20
C VAL A 60 -2.14 0.70 4.59
N HIS A 61 -1.59 1.43 5.57
CA HIS A 61 -1.71 1.11 6.99
C HIS A 61 -2.72 2.06 7.63
N TRP A 62 -3.60 1.55 8.49
CA TRP A 62 -4.65 2.33 9.12
C TRP A 62 -4.17 3.59 9.88
N ARG A 63 -2.92 3.61 10.35
CA ARG A 63 -2.26 4.75 11.00
C ARG A 63 -1.28 5.51 10.11
N GLY A 64 -1.04 5.04 8.89
CA GLY A 64 0.02 5.58 8.01
C GLY A 64 -0.30 6.97 7.44
N LEU A 65 -1.57 7.34 7.42
CA LEU A 65 -2.06 8.54 6.77
C LEU A 65 -2.94 9.36 7.70
N ARG A 66 -3.09 10.64 7.37
CA ARG A 66 -4.07 11.51 8.00
C ARG A 66 -5.40 11.36 7.25
N TRP A 67 -6.28 10.57 7.84
CA TRP A 67 -7.61 10.30 7.31
C TRP A 67 -8.58 11.41 7.66
N LEU A 68 -9.29 11.92 6.68
CA LEU A 68 -10.30 12.96 6.85
C LEU A 68 -11.61 12.55 6.16
N THR A 69 -12.73 13.09 6.66
CA THR A 69 -14.01 13.02 5.97
C THR A 69 -14.04 14.01 4.79
N PRO A 70 -14.99 13.92 3.86
CA PRO A 70 -15.16 14.91 2.80
C PRO A 70 -15.30 16.35 3.32
N GLU A 71 -15.82 16.55 4.53
CA GLU A 71 -15.96 17.85 5.19
C GLU A 71 -14.66 18.30 5.89
N GLY A 72 -13.58 17.52 5.78
CA GLY A 72 -12.27 17.84 6.35
C GLY A 72 -12.10 17.52 7.83
N LYS A 73 -13.06 16.84 8.46
CA LYS A 73 -12.94 16.35 9.85
C LYS A 73 -12.10 15.09 9.92
N ARG A 74 -11.59 14.75 11.11
CA ARG A 74 -10.88 13.49 11.31
C ARG A 74 -11.81 12.31 11.04
N TYR A 75 -11.37 11.41 10.15
CA TYR A 75 -12.07 10.16 9.87
C TYR A 75 -11.64 9.07 10.87
N ASP A 76 -12.61 8.41 11.50
CA ASP A 76 -12.34 7.30 12.41
C ASP A 76 -12.30 5.97 11.65
N MET A 77 -11.08 5.54 11.34
CA MET A 77 -10.84 4.27 10.64
C MET A 77 -11.29 3.06 11.47
N MET A 78 -11.21 3.15 12.80
CA MET A 78 -11.58 2.01 13.64
C MET A 78 -13.09 1.86 13.77
N GLU A 79 -13.82 2.96 13.79
CA GLU A 79 -15.28 2.95 13.73
C GLU A 79 -15.75 2.30 12.42
N PHE A 80 -15.17 2.71 11.28
CA PHE A 80 -15.45 2.09 9.98
C PHE A 80 -15.20 0.59 9.98
N LEU A 81 -14.00 0.13 10.42
CA LEU A 81 -13.67 -1.30 10.43
C LEU A 81 -14.54 -2.13 11.36
N ARG A 82 -14.94 -1.57 12.50
CA ARG A 82 -15.86 -2.24 13.44
C ARG A 82 -17.28 -2.33 12.88
N GLY A 83 -17.69 -1.33 12.12
CA GLY A 83 -18.99 -1.33 11.43
C GLY A 83 -19.12 -2.43 10.37
N LEU A 84 -18.00 -2.88 9.77
CA LEU A 84 -18.00 -3.94 8.76
C LEU A 84 -18.11 -5.35 9.33
N GLY A 85 -17.86 -5.54 10.62
CA GLY A 85 -17.73 -6.88 11.16
C GLY A 85 -16.46 -7.63 10.75
N CYS A 86 -16.30 -8.87 11.23
CA CYS A 86 -15.03 -9.60 11.09
C CYS A 86 -14.80 -10.24 9.70
N SER A 87 -15.83 -10.32 8.86
CA SER A 87 -15.80 -11.10 7.61
C SER A 87 -16.33 -10.33 6.41
N GLU A 88 -16.62 -9.04 6.57
CA GLU A 88 -17.23 -8.23 5.53
C GLU A 88 -16.22 -7.29 4.89
N ASN A 89 -16.30 -7.18 3.58
CA ASN A 89 -15.63 -6.15 2.82
C ASN A 89 -16.44 -4.86 2.90
N GLY A 90 -15.76 -3.73 2.87
CA GLY A 90 -16.43 -2.44 2.82
C GLY A 90 -15.62 -1.41 2.08
N GLU A 91 -16.28 -0.37 1.65
CA GLU A 91 -15.65 0.73 0.96
C GLU A 91 -16.27 2.07 1.33
N THR A 92 -15.49 3.11 1.18
CA THR A 92 -15.91 4.48 1.46
C THR A 92 -14.99 5.47 0.76
N THR A 93 -15.45 6.68 0.58
CA THR A 93 -14.61 7.80 0.12
C THR A 93 -14.03 8.53 1.32
N VAL A 94 -12.73 8.75 1.29
CA VAL A 94 -11.99 9.49 2.31
C VAL A 94 -11.17 10.60 1.67
N MET A 95 -10.82 11.61 2.46
CA MET A 95 -9.83 12.61 2.06
C MET A 95 -8.49 12.27 2.71
N ILE A 96 -7.43 12.28 1.93
CA ILE A 96 -6.07 12.12 2.43
C ILE A 96 -5.49 13.48 2.75
N GLY A 97 -5.21 13.72 4.02
CA GLY A 97 -4.61 14.94 4.49
C GLY A 97 -3.08 14.87 4.54
N ASN A 98 -2.46 16.04 4.57
CA ASN A 98 -1.01 16.17 4.74
C ASN A 98 -0.57 15.58 6.08
N GLY A 99 0.50 14.80 6.09
CA GLY A 99 1.14 14.31 7.31
C GLY A 99 2.01 15.40 7.96
N GLY A 100 1.80 15.64 9.26
CA GLY A 100 2.57 16.61 10.04
C GLY A 100 2.04 18.03 10.01
N ASN A 101 2.85 18.99 10.54
CA ASN A 101 2.46 20.39 10.70
C ASN A 101 2.63 21.26 9.45
N LYS A 102 3.17 20.70 8.36
CA LYS A 102 3.38 21.44 7.12
C LYS A 102 2.12 21.35 6.23
N LYS A 103 1.41 22.45 6.09
CA LYS A 103 0.32 22.59 5.12
C LYS A 103 0.89 22.78 3.72
N THR A 104 1.52 21.75 3.16
CA THR A 104 2.20 21.84 1.86
C THR A 104 1.26 21.57 0.68
N TRP A 105 0.09 20.97 0.91
CA TRP A 105 -0.87 20.66 -0.14
C TRP A 105 -2.30 20.48 0.38
N THR A 106 -3.27 20.62 -0.51
CA THR A 106 -4.69 20.45 -0.22
C THR A 106 -5.04 18.96 -0.10
N PRO A 107 -5.87 18.54 0.87
CA PRO A 107 -6.35 17.17 0.94
C PRO A 107 -7.03 16.76 -0.38
N PHE A 108 -6.84 15.51 -0.78
CA PHE A 108 -7.41 14.96 -2.01
C PHE A 108 -8.27 13.73 -1.71
N PRO A 109 -9.34 13.49 -2.51
CA PRO A 109 -10.21 12.34 -2.34
C PRO A 109 -9.53 11.06 -2.79
N ALA A 110 -9.86 9.97 -2.11
CA ALA A 110 -9.46 8.62 -2.50
C ALA A 110 -10.54 7.62 -2.07
N ARG A 111 -10.75 6.59 -2.87
CA ARG A 111 -11.61 5.46 -2.51
C ARG A 111 -10.82 4.51 -1.62
N LEU A 112 -11.33 4.29 -0.41
CA LEU A 112 -10.80 3.34 0.55
C LEU A 112 -11.60 2.05 0.49
N ILE A 113 -10.92 0.93 0.32
CA ILE A 113 -11.50 -0.41 0.33
C ILE A 113 -10.87 -1.19 1.48
N ALA A 114 -11.70 -1.75 2.36
CA ALA A 114 -11.31 -2.70 3.39
C ALA A 114 -11.70 -4.10 2.94
N VAL A 115 -10.72 -4.96 2.74
CA VAL A 115 -10.92 -6.36 2.34
C VAL A 115 -10.70 -7.23 3.56
N ALA A 116 -11.75 -7.93 4.00
CA ALA A 116 -11.65 -8.87 5.11
C ALA A 116 -10.74 -10.06 4.75
N LEU A 117 -9.88 -10.43 5.66
CA LEU A 117 -9.05 -11.61 5.50
C LEU A 117 -9.85 -12.86 5.92
N PRO A 118 -9.68 -14.01 5.23
CA PRO A 118 -10.20 -15.28 5.71
C PRO A 118 -9.78 -15.52 7.16
N PRO A 119 -10.62 -16.17 7.99
CA PRO A 119 -10.38 -16.31 9.44
C PRO A 119 -8.99 -16.79 9.83
N GLU A 120 -8.45 -17.78 9.12
CA GLU A 120 -7.11 -18.31 9.35
C GLU A 120 -6.00 -17.28 9.06
N LYS A 121 -6.17 -16.51 7.97
CA LYS A 121 -5.22 -15.44 7.59
C LYS A 121 -5.30 -14.26 8.55
N ALA A 122 -6.50 -13.90 9.00
CA ALA A 122 -6.72 -12.88 10.02
C ALA A 122 -6.04 -13.26 11.34
N GLN A 123 -6.21 -14.51 11.78
CA GLN A 123 -5.55 -15.04 12.98
C GLN A 123 -4.03 -14.99 12.86
N SER A 124 -3.48 -15.47 11.73
CA SER A 124 -2.04 -15.43 11.46
C SER A 124 -1.51 -13.99 11.43
N SER A 125 -2.25 -13.05 10.84
CA SER A 125 -1.89 -11.63 10.79
C SER A 125 -1.87 -11.00 12.20
N ARG A 126 -2.85 -11.30 13.03
CA ARG A 126 -2.92 -10.86 14.44
C ARG A 126 -1.77 -11.44 15.27
N ALA A 127 -1.45 -12.71 15.10
CA ALA A 127 -0.32 -13.37 15.77
C ALA A 127 1.01 -12.71 15.36
N ARG A 128 1.18 -12.37 14.09
CA ARG A 128 2.36 -11.64 13.60
C ARG A 128 2.51 -10.26 14.25
N VAL A 129 1.41 -9.50 14.38
CA VAL A 129 1.42 -8.21 15.08
C VAL A 129 1.91 -8.37 16.52
N LEU A 130 1.46 -9.39 17.24
CA LEU A 130 1.90 -9.67 18.62
C LEU A 130 3.41 -10.01 18.66
N SER A 131 3.86 -10.89 17.77
CA SER A 131 5.27 -11.29 17.68
C SER A 131 6.19 -10.12 17.35
N ASP A 132 5.81 -9.28 16.37
CA ASP A 132 6.59 -8.12 15.95
C ASP A 132 6.71 -7.07 17.06
N ASN A 133 5.63 -6.83 17.81
CA ASN A 133 5.67 -5.93 18.97
C ASN A 133 6.51 -6.51 20.11
N ARG A 134 6.40 -7.82 20.40
CA ARG A 134 7.24 -8.48 21.42
C ARG A 134 8.72 -8.33 21.10
N ARG A 135 9.14 -8.53 19.84
CA ARG A 135 10.54 -8.34 19.42
C ARG A 135 11.04 -6.91 19.64
N LYS A 136 10.15 -5.93 19.57
CA LYS A 136 10.46 -4.51 19.78
C LYS A 136 10.31 -4.07 21.24
N GLY A 137 10.00 -4.97 22.17
CA GLY A 137 9.70 -4.65 23.55
C GLY A 137 8.45 -3.78 23.73
N GLN A 138 7.50 -3.85 22.80
CA GLN A 138 6.29 -3.01 22.80
C GLN A 138 5.04 -3.85 23.02
N VAL A 139 4.00 -3.23 23.59
CA VAL A 139 2.68 -3.84 23.72
C VAL A 139 1.89 -3.57 22.44
N ALA A 140 1.34 -4.63 21.84
CA ALA A 140 0.48 -4.50 20.67
C ALA A 140 -0.85 -3.85 21.06
N GLN A 141 -1.19 -2.73 20.45
CA GLN A 141 -2.45 -2.03 20.69
C GLN A 141 -3.64 -2.84 20.15
N ALA A 142 -4.78 -2.77 20.84
CA ALA A 142 -5.99 -3.51 20.47
C ALA A 142 -6.45 -3.18 19.05
N GLU A 143 -6.47 -1.88 18.70
CA GLU A 143 -6.89 -1.41 17.37
C GLU A 143 -5.97 -1.93 16.26
N THR A 144 -4.66 -2.04 16.50
CA THR A 144 -3.73 -2.61 15.51
C THR A 144 -4.00 -4.11 15.28
N ARG A 145 -4.43 -4.81 16.32
CA ARG A 145 -4.84 -6.22 16.21
C ARG A 145 -6.17 -6.37 15.45
N GLU A 146 -7.14 -5.49 15.72
CA GLU A 146 -8.42 -5.47 15.02
C GLU A 146 -8.20 -5.17 13.53
N ALA A 147 -7.49 -4.09 13.21
CA ALA A 147 -7.18 -3.69 11.84
C ALA A 147 -6.37 -4.76 11.08
N ALA A 148 -5.61 -5.62 11.76
CA ALA A 148 -4.87 -6.72 11.15
C ALA A 148 -5.77 -7.81 10.53
N GLY A 149 -7.07 -7.79 10.80
CA GLY A 149 -8.06 -8.63 10.14
C GLY A 149 -8.43 -8.20 8.72
N HIS A 150 -8.02 -7.00 8.30
CA HIS A 150 -8.35 -6.43 6.99
C HIS A 150 -7.10 -6.02 6.21
N VAL A 151 -7.20 -6.05 4.90
CA VAL A 151 -6.28 -5.38 3.97
C VAL A 151 -6.93 -4.08 3.54
N LEU A 152 -6.24 -2.96 3.79
CA LEU A 152 -6.72 -1.63 3.38
C LEU A 152 -6.05 -1.24 2.07
N LEU A 153 -6.88 -0.90 1.08
CA LEU A 153 -6.45 -0.45 -0.24
C LEU A 153 -6.99 0.96 -0.49
N LEU A 154 -6.13 1.84 -1.00
CA LEU A 154 -6.53 3.12 -1.59
C LEU A 154 -6.45 3.01 -3.10
N THR A 155 -7.43 3.57 -3.80
CA THR A 155 -7.47 3.55 -5.26
C THR A 155 -8.12 4.81 -5.82
N SER A 156 -7.74 5.16 -7.06
CA SER A 156 -8.41 6.14 -7.91
C SER A 156 -9.52 5.52 -8.76
N LEU A 157 -9.55 4.17 -8.87
CA LEU A 157 -10.50 3.47 -9.72
C LEU A 157 -11.94 3.73 -9.26
N PRO A 158 -12.82 4.20 -10.16
CA PRO A 158 -14.19 4.55 -9.81
C PRO A 158 -15.02 3.30 -9.49
N GLU A 159 -15.92 3.43 -8.51
CA GLU A 159 -16.75 2.32 -8.03
C GLU A 159 -17.69 1.77 -9.11
N HIS A 160 -18.23 2.65 -9.97
CA HIS A 160 -19.17 2.26 -11.02
C HIS A 160 -18.53 1.42 -12.15
N GLU A 161 -17.20 1.46 -12.30
CA GLU A 161 -16.46 0.66 -13.28
C GLU A 161 -15.76 -0.55 -12.67
N TYR A 162 -15.31 -0.42 -11.42
CA TYR A 162 -14.51 -1.44 -10.73
C TYR A 162 -15.05 -1.73 -9.34
N SER A 163 -15.59 -2.93 -9.15
CA SER A 163 -16.01 -3.37 -7.83
C SER A 163 -14.83 -3.49 -6.86
N ALA A 164 -15.11 -3.44 -5.55
CA ALA A 164 -14.10 -3.65 -4.52
C ALA A 164 -13.36 -4.99 -4.68
N GLU A 165 -14.05 -6.03 -5.12
CA GLU A 165 -13.49 -7.36 -5.38
C GLU A 165 -12.49 -7.34 -6.54
N GLN A 166 -12.86 -6.67 -7.65
CA GLN A 166 -11.97 -6.52 -8.81
C GLN A 166 -10.69 -5.77 -8.45
N VAL A 167 -10.80 -4.71 -7.64
CA VAL A 167 -9.64 -3.96 -7.14
C VAL A 167 -8.77 -4.85 -6.26
N ALA A 168 -9.38 -5.65 -5.36
CA ALA A 168 -8.65 -6.57 -4.51
C ALA A 168 -7.94 -7.67 -5.32
N ASP A 169 -8.57 -8.17 -6.38
CA ASP A 169 -7.97 -9.18 -7.26
C ASP A 169 -6.80 -8.60 -8.06
N CYS A 170 -6.93 -7.38 -8.59
CA CYS A 170 -5.79 -6.68 -9.19
C CYS A 170 -4.62 -6.53 -8.21
N TYR A 171 -4.90 -6.20 -6.94
CA TYR A 171 -3.85 -6.12 -5.93
C TYR A 171 -3.18 -7.47 -5.66
N ARG A 172 -3.93 -8.58 -5.71
CA ARG A 172 -3.36 -9.94 -5.53
C ARG A 172 -2.37 -10.31 -6.62
N LEU A 173 -2.56 -9.83 -7.87
CA LEU A 173 -1.62 -10.07 -8.97
C LEU A 173 -0.21 -9.57 -8.65
N ARG A 174 -0.08 -8.45 -7.94
CA ARG A 174 1.21 -7.93 -7.48
C ARG A 174 2.02 -8.99 -6.72
N TRP A 175 1.37 -9.69 -5.80
CA TRP A 175 2.04 -10.70 -4.98
C TRP A 175 2.46 -11.93 -5.80
N GLN A 176 1.65 -12.32 -6.79
CA GLN A 176 2.00 -13.43 -7.70
C GLN A 176 3.24 -13.09 -8.53
N ILE A 177 3.35 -11.85 -9.00
CA ILE A 177 4.53 -11.39 -9.75
C ILE A 177 5.77 -11.35 -8.83
N GLU A 178 5.66 -10.88 -7.61
CA GLU A 178 6.76 -10.94 -6.64
C GLU A 178 7.25 -12.38 -6.37
N LEU A 179 6.32 -13.33 -6.25
CA LEU A 179 6.66 -14.75 -6.12
C LEU A 179 7.34 -15.30 -7.35
N ALA A 180 6.87 -14.92 -8.55
CA ALA A 180 7.49 -15.32 -9.80
C ALA A 180 8.94 -14.80 -9.88
N PHE A 181 9.17 -13.52 -9.55
CA PHE A 181 10.52 -12.94 -9.49
C PHE A 181 11.41 -13.62 -8.44
N LYS A 182 10.90 -13.92 -7.26
CA LYS A 182 11.66 -14.64 -6.21
C LYS A 182 12.07 -16.03 -6.71
N ARG A 183 11.15 -16.76 -7.35
CA ARG A 183 11.44 -18.07 -7.93
C ARG A 183 12.49 -17.97 -9.03
N LEU A 184 12.34 -16.99 -9.93
CA LEU A 184 13.30 -16.75 -11.01
C LEU A 184 14.70 -16.44 -10.47
N LYS A 185 14.81 -15.54 -9.47
CA LYS A 185 16.09 -15.24 -8.80
C LYS A 185 16.72 -16.48 -8.18
N SER A 186 15.91 -17.30 -7.52
CA SER A 186 16.39 -18.56 -6.92
C SER A 186 16.84 -19.56 -7.99
N LEU A 187 16.11 -19.73 -9.08
CA LEU A 187 16.46 -20.62 -10.17
C LEU A 187 17.74 -20.18 -10.91
N LEU A 188 17.89 -18.87 -11.13
CA LEU A 188 19.06 -18.28 -11.77
C LEU A 188 20.25 -18.09 -10.82
N GLN A 189 20.11 -18.47 -9.53
CA GLN A 189 21.12 -18.27 -8.49
C GLN A 189 21.64 -16.82 -8.43
N MET A 190 20.81 -15.83 -8.78
CA MET A 190 21.21 -14.42 -8.83
C MET A 190 21.66 -13.89 -7.46
N ASP A 191 21.20 -14.50 -6.36
CA ASP A 191 21.65 -14.17 -5.00
C ASP A 191 23.06 -14.70 -4.70
N ALA A 192 23.60 -15.58 -5.56
CA ALA A 192 24.94 -16.15 -5.44
C ALA A 192 26.02 -15.36 -6.20
N LEU A 193 25.65 -14.29 -6.90
CA LEU A 193 26.61 -13.38 -7.55
C LEU A 193 27.45 -12.68 -6.48
N ARG A 194 28.68 -13.18 -6.27
CA ARG A 194 29.63 -12.67 -5.29
C ARG A 194 30.38 -11.41 -5.73
N ALA A 195 29.99 -10.78 -6.83
CA ALA A 195 30.63 -9.59 -7.33
C ALA A 195 30.36 -8.41 -6.39
N LYS A 196 31.37 -7.99 -5.66
CA LYS A 196 31.35 -6.75 -4.85
C LYS A 196 31.51 -5.50 -5.73
N ASP A 197 31.89 -5.67 -6.99
CA ASP A 197 32.14 -4.61 -7.95
C ASP A 197 31.09 -4.67 -9.06
N THR A 198 30.49 -3.51 -9.33
CA THR A 198 29.44 -3.35 -10.34
C THR A 198 29.92 -3.64 -11.76
N GLU A 199 31.22 -3.48 -12.02
CA GLU A 199 31.80 -3.77 -13.35
C GLU A 199 32.01 -5.28 -13.56
N LEU A 200 32.37 -6.03 -12.51
CA LEU A 200 32.48 -7.49 -12.55
C LEU A 200 31.11 -8.20 -12.66
N ALA A 201 30.02 -7.51 -12.33
CA ALA A 201 28.68 -8.06 -12.45
C ALA A 201 28.09 -7.90 -13.87
N LYS A 202 28.75 -7.13 -14.75
CA LYS A 202 28.35 -6.88 -16.13
C LYS A 202 29.07 -7.79 -17.15
N ALA A 203 30.10 -8.50 -16.75
CA ALA A 203 30.85 -9.45 -17.54
C ALA A 203 30.24 -10.86 -17.40
#